data_c812cc5b64c429f227422e68658572ab
#
_entry.id   c812cc5b64c429f227422e68658572ab
#
_cell.length_a   1.000
_cell.length_b   1.000
_cell.length_c   1.000
_cell.angle_alpha   90.00
_cell.angle_beta   90.00
_cell.angle_gamma   90.00
#
_symmetry.space_group_name_H-M   'P 1'
#
loop_
_entity.id
_entity.type
_entity.pdbx_description
1 polymer ?
#
loop_
_entity_poly.entity_id
_entity_poly.type
_entity_poly.pdbx_seq_one_letter_code
_entity_poly.pdbx_strand_id
1 'polypeptide(L)'
;IEANKKFGLNIKLVRDKDVLDTWFSSGLWPFSTLGWPNTNDPDFKKWYPNSVLVTGFDIIFFWVARMTMMGNTFTNNIPFKDVYIHGLVRDENNKKMSKSSGNGIDPILLIDKYGSDALRFALIREVAGAGQDIRLDFDRKKDTSSTVEASRNFANKLWNATKFVLINKTSINNNYSLNESDVTSLELCDKWILSKLNQTNMKVADLLKGYKLGESAKLLYEFTWNDFCDWYVEFAKQRFNNKETKNRQ
;
A
#
# COMPACT_ATOMS: atom_id res chain seq x y z
N ILE A 1 -27.10 34.89 19.73
CA ILE A 1 -26.76 36.27 19.30
C ILE A 1 -27.05 36.43 17.77
N GLU A 2 -26.62 35.53 16.91
CA GLU A 2 -26.84 35.63 15.45
C GLU A 2 -28.31 35.48 15.05
N ALA A 3 -29.04 34.56 15.66
CA ALA A 3 -30.46 34.38 15.38
C ALA A 3 -31.27 35.68 15.76
N ASN A 4 -30.93 36.33 16.88
CA ASN A 4 -31.55 37.57 17.24
C ASN A 4 -31.19 38.73 16.29
N LYS A 5 -30.00 38.73 15.71
CA LYS A 5 -29.62 39.70 14.67
C LYS A 5 -30.37 39.48 13.36
N LYS A 6 -30.62 38.22 13.00
CA LYS A 6 -31.25 37.87 11.72
C LYS A 6 -32.77 37.92 11.73
N PHE A 7 -33.39 37.57 12.87
CA PHE A 7 -34.83 37.35 12.97
C PHE A 7 -35.54 38.24 14.01
N GLY A 8 -34.80 39.05 14.73
CA GLY A 8 -35.35 39.97 15.76
C GLY A 8 -35.08 39.49 17.19
N LEU A 9 -35.32 40.39 18.16
CA LEU A 9 -35.10 40.13 19.58
C LEU A 9 -36.14 39.17 20.16
N ASN A 10 -35.74 38.32 21.11
CA ASN A 10 -36.57 37.38 21.87
C ASN A 10 -37.09 36.17 21.11
N ILE A 11 -36.42 35.71 20.06
CA ILE A 11 -36.76 34.45 19.44
C ILE A 11 -36.28 33.28 20.32
N LYS A 12 -37.22 32.42 20.70
CA LYS A 12 -36.92 31.18 21.42
C LYS A 12 -36.37 30.14 20.41
N LEU A 13 -35.10 29.81 20.51
CA LEU A 13 -34.49 28.74 19.76
C LEU A 13 -34.89 27.40 20.39
N VAL A 14 -35.40 26.50 19.57
CA VAL A 14 -35.69 25.12 19.98
C VAL A 14 -34.72 24.23 19.20
N ARG A 15 -34.03 23.34 19.94
CA ARG A 15 -33.15 22.38 19.33
C ARG A 15 -33.99 21.38 18.51
N ASP A 16 -33.56 21.11 17.27
CA ASP A 16 -34.15 20.07 16.44
C ASP A 16 -34.04 18.70 17.15
N LYS A 17 -35.06 17.88 17.02
CA LYS A 17 -35.11 16.55 17.61
C LYS A 17 -34.35 15.53 16.76
N ASP A 18 -34.22 15.82 15.49
CA ASP A 18 -33.52 14.94 14.54
C ASP A 18 -32.01 15.18 14.61
N VAL A 19 -31.24 14.16 14.15
CA VAL A 19 -29.80 14.23 13.97
C VAL A 19 -29.48 14.38 12.47
N LEU A 20 -28.33 14.98 12.18
CA LEU A 20 -27.87 15.07 10.79
C LEU A 20 -27.57 13.69 10.23
N ASP A 21 -27.70 13.54 8.93
CA ASP A 21 -27.35 12.33 8.19
C ASP A 21 -25.89 11.93 8.44
N THR A 22 -25.63 10.62 8.53
CA THR A 22 -24.29 10.05 8.67
C THR A 22 -23.31 10.59 7.63
N TRP A 23 -23.78 10.80 6.40
CA TRP A 23 -22.94 11.37 5.33
C TRP A 23 -22.55 12.82 5.55
N PHE A 24 -23.26 13.56 6.40
CA PHE A 24 -22.87 14.92 6.77
C PHE A 24 -21.56 14.89 7.58
N SER A 25 -21.53 14.12 8.66
CA SER A 25 -20.32 13.98 9.48
C SER A 25 -19.17 13.33 8.70
N SER A 26 -19.47 12.35 7.87
CA SER A 26 -18.48 11.71 6.98
C SER A 26 -17.90 12.71 5.97
N GLY A 27 -18.69 13.66 5.49
CA GLY A 27 -18.24 14.71 4.59
C GLY A 27 -17.31 15.75 5.22
N LEU A 28 -17.38 15.90 6.55
CA LEU A 28 -16.49 16.80 7.32
C LEU A 28 -15.12 16.16 7.65
N TRP A 29 -15.00 14.84 7.49
CA TRP A 29 -13.86 14.05 7.99
C TRP A 29 -12.48 14.61 7.60
N PRO A 30 -12.20 15.07 6.36
CA PRO A 30 -10.87 15.49 5.96
C PRO A 30 -10.29 16.65 6.75
N PHE A 31 -11.13 17.45 7.38
CA PHE A 31 -10.73 18.66 8.11
C PHE A 31 -11.20 18.70 9.55
N SER A 32 -12.35 18.08 9.90
CA SER A 32 -12.84 18.07 11.27
C SER A 32 -11.92 17.28 12.23
N THR A 33 -11.28 16.21 11.74
CA THR A 33 -10.33 15.42 12.53
C THR A 33 -8.98 16.12 12.76
N LEU A 34 -8.74 17.21 12.05
CA LEU A 34 -7.51 18.01 12.14
C LEU A 34 -7.70 19.29 12.96
N GLY A 35 -8.77 19.37 13.74
CA GLY A 35 -9.03 20.49 14.65
C GLY A 35 -9.97 21.56 14.13
N TRP A 36 -10.45 21.49 12.86
CA TRP A 36 -11.46 22.42 12.38
C TRP A 36 -12.72 22.38 13.28
N PRO A 37 -13.35 23.53 13.61
CA PRO A 37 -13.25 24.84 12.98
C PRO A 37 -12.12 25.75 13.47
N ASN A 38 -11.23 25.29 14.34
CA ASN A 38 -10.05 26.06 14.73
C ASN A 38 -8.99 25.98 13.61
N THR A 39 -9.01 26.94 12.69
CA THR A 39 -8.05 27.00 11.58
C THR A 39 -6.61 27.31 12.04
N ASN A 40 -6.41 27.63 13.32
CA ASN A 40 -5.09 27.84 13.91
C ASN A 40 -4.48 26.56 14.49
N ASP A 41 -5.22 25.46 14.49
CA ASP A 41 -4.74 24.17 14.95
C ASP A 41 -3.47 23.75 14.17
N PRO A 42 -2.41 23.27 14.84
CA PRO A 42 -1.17 22.84 14.19
C PRO A 42 -1.39 21.73 13.18
N ASP A 43 -2.26 20.76 13.47
CA ASP A 43 -2.53 19.65 12.60
C ASP A 43 -3.30 20.07 11.35
N PHE A 44 -4.27 20.99 11.52
CA PHE A 44 -4.98 21.58 10.38
C PHE A 44 -4.03 22.32 9.45
N LYS A 45 -3.16 23.18 9.98
CA LYS A 45 -2.19 23.92 9.17
C LYS A 45 -1.18 23.04 8.45
N LYS A 46 -0.82 21.91 9.06
CA LYS A 46 0.21 21.00 8.52
C LYS A 46 -0.32 19.99 7.53
N TRP A 47 -1.51 19.46 7.78
CA TRP A 47 -2.00 18.29 7.07
C TRP A 47 -3.21 18.55 6.16
N TYR A 48 -3.80 19.74 6.22
CA TYR A 48 -4.89 20.13 5.33
C TYR A 48 -4.44 21.19 4.31
N PRO A 49 -4.72 21.04 2.99
CA PRO A 49 -5.37 19.89 2.35
C PRO A 49 -4.54 18.60 2.38
N ASN A 50 -5.24 17.45 2.39
CA ASN A 50 -4.61 16.12 2.40
C ASN A 50 -3.98 15.80 1.05
N SER A 51 -2.94 14.98 1.05
CA SER A 51 -2.24 14.59 -0.20
C SER A 51 -3.06 13.63 -1.04
N VAL A 52 -3.57 12.55 -0.44
CA VAL A 52 -4.27 11.47 -1.13
C VAL A 52 -5.47 11.00 -0.33
N LEU A 53 -6.61 10.82 -0.99
CA LEU A 53 -7.73 10.04 -0.50
C LEU A 53 -7.73 8.66 -1.17
N VAL A 54 -7.83 7.60 -0.38
CA VAL A 54 -8.01 6.23 -0.88
C VAL A 54 -9.46 5.80 -0.65
N THR A 55 -10.17 5.40 -1.70
CA THR A 55 -11.60 5.07 -1.63
C THR A 55 -12.01 3.99 -2.63
N GLY A 56 -13.14 3.32 -2.36
CA GLY A 56 -13.83 2.50 -3.36
C GLY A 56 -14.62 3.36 -4.36
N PHE A 57 -14.82 2.84 -5.56
CA PHE A 57 -15.58 3.56 -6.59
C PHE A 57 -17.07 3.70 -6.23
N ASP A 58 -17.62 2.79 -5.44
CA ASP A 58 -19.03 2.74 -5.07
C ASP A 58 -19.49 3.88 -4.14
N ILE A 59 -18.57 4.56 -3.48
CA ILE A 59 -18.86 5.69 -2.59
C ILE A 59 -18.30 7.04 -3.09
N ILE A 60 -17.88 7.12 -4.34
CA ILE A 60 -17.40 8.39 -4.93
C ILE A 60 -18.46 9.47 -4.80
N PHE A 61 -19.67 9.20 -5.20
CA PHE A 61 -20.77 10.17 -5.14
C PHE A 61 -21.18 10.51 -3.68
N PHE A 62 -21.31 9.48 -2.86
CA PHE A 62 -21.81 9.66 -1.50
C PHE A 62 -20.79 10.25 -0.54
N TRP A 63 -19.52 9.99 -0.76
CA TRP A 63 -18.46 10.39 0.16
C TRP A 63 -17.49 11.40 -0.45
N VAL A 64 -16.84 11.09 -1.56
CA VAL A 64 -15.81 11.96 -2.15
C VAL A 64 -16.40 13.29 -2.60
N ALA A 65 -17.51 13.26 -3.35
CA ALA A 65 -18.18 14.48 -3.81
C ALA A 65 -18.63 15.35 -2.63
N ARG A 66 -19.19 14.74 -1.57
CA ARG A 66 -19.63 15.47 -0.37
C ARG A 66 -18.46 16.10 0.38
N MET A 67 -17.34 15.37 0.57
CA MET A 67 -16.14 15.92 1.18
C MET A 67 -15.58 17.09 0.37
N THR A 68 -15.58 16.98 -0.95
CA THR A 68 -15.10 18.06 -1.84
C THR A 68 -15.99 19.31 -1.74
N MET A 69 -17.31 19.12 -1.79
CA MET A 69 -18.27 20.22 -1.65
C MET A 69 -18.16 20.90 -0.28
N MET A 70 -18.12 20.12 0.80
CA MET A 70 -18.02 20.65 2.16
C MET A 70 -16.66 21.30 2.41
N GLY A 71 -15.57 20.68 1.98
CA GLY A 71 -14.23 21.26 2.07
C GLY A 71 -14.15 22.61 1.39
N ASN A 72 -14.61 22.69 0.14
CA ASN A 72 -14.64 23.96 -0.57
C ASN A 72 -15.53 25.00 0.11
N THR A 73 -16.70 24.61 0.61
CA THR A 73 -17.65 25.54 1.28
C THR A 73 -17.13 26.05 2.61
N PHE A 74 -16.54 25.18 3.43
CA PHE A 74 -16.17 25.55 4.81
C PHE A 74 -14.74 26.03 4.96
N THR A 75 -13.84 25.65 4.06
CA THR A 75 -12.43 25.99 4.16
C THR A 75 -11.87 26.73 2.96
N ASN A 76 -12.67 26.96 1.90
CA ASN A 76 -12.27 27.49 0.60
C ASN A 76 -11.12 26.71 -0.08
N ASN A 77 -10.99 25.43 0.24
CA ASN A 77 -9.97 24.55 -0.33
C ASN A 77 -10.58 23.22 -0.73
N ILE A 78 -10.02 22.63 -1.81
CA ILE A 78 -10.29 21.23 -2.17
C ILE A 78 -9.53 20.35 -1.18
N PRO A 79 -10.21 19.37 -0.53
CA PRO A 79 -9.63 18.66 0.61
C PRO A 79 -8.52 17.65 0.25
N PHE A 80 -8.37 17.26 -1.00
CA PHE A 80 -7.36 16.29 -1.46
C PHE A 80 -6.72 16.74 -2.76
N LYS A 81 -5.45 16.43 -2.91
CA LYS A 81 -4.75 16.61 -4.17
C LYS A 81 -5.09 15.49 -5.16
N ASP A 82 -5.04 14.26 -4.69
CA ASP A 82 -5.30 13.07 -5.50
C ASP A 82 -6.40 12.21 -4.84
N VAL A 83 -7.16 11.49 -5.67
CA VAL A 83 -8.13 10.48 -5.23
C VAL A 83 -7.75 9.16 -5.86
N TYR A 84 -7.25 8.22 -5.05
CA TYR A 84 -6.93 6.87 -5.48
C TYR A 84 -8.16 5.97 -5.30
N ILE A 85 -8.67 5.46 -6.42
CA ILE A 85 -9.86 4.61 -6.44
C ILE A 85 -9.40 3.16 -6.53
N HIS A 86 -9.66 2.38 -5.48
CA HIS A 86 -9.37 0.94 -5.44
C HIS A 86 -10.58 0.11 -5.86
N GLY A 87 -10.33 -1.10 -6.36
CA GLY A 87 -11.36 -2.11 -6.58
C GLY A 87 -11.83 -2.76 -5.27
N LEU A 88 -12.93 -3.48 -5.34
CA LEU A 88 -13.45 -4.28 -4.23
C LEU A 88 -12.88 -5.69 -4.29
N VAL A 89 -12.69 -6.32 -3.13
CA VAL A 89 -12.37 -7.75 -3.06
C VAL A 89 -13.67 -8.53 -3.22
N ARG A 90 -13.68 -9.45 -4.18
CA ARG A 90 -14.80 -10.35 -4.49
C ARG A 90 -14.49 -11.75 -3.99
N ASP A 91 -15.54 -12.51 -3.76
CA ASP A 91 -15.42 -13.91 -3.35
C ASP A 91 -14.88 -14.82 -4.48
N GLU A 92 -14.69 -16.08 -4.17
CA GLU A 92 -14.21 -17.13 -5.08
C GLU A 92 -15.07 -17.30 -6.35
N ASN A 93 -16.34 -16.89 -6.29
CA ASN A 93 -17.30 -16.93 -7.41
C ASN A 93 -17.42 -15.57 -8.13
N ASN A 94 -16.51 -14.62 -7.82
CA ASN A 94 -16.51 -13.26 -8.34
C ASN A 94 -17.77 -12.43 -7.97
N LYS A 95 -18.42 -12.76 -6.85
CA LYS A 95 -19.56 -12.02 -6.31
C LYS A 95 -19.08 -10.97 -5.29
N LYS A 96 -19.78 -9.84 -5.24
CA LYS A 96 -19.57 -8.82 -4.22
C LYS A 96 -19.84 -9.43 -2.85
N MET A 97 -18.89 -9.27 -1.92
CA MET A 97 -19.06 -9.73 -0.54
C MET A 97 -20.08 -8.85 0.19
N SER A 98 -21.00 -9.45 0.93
CA SER A 98 -21.93 -8.74 1.80
C SER A 98 -22.26 -9.56 3.05
N LYS A 99 -22.64 -8.87 4.13
CA LYS A 99 -23.09 -9.51 5.37
C LYS A 99 -24.34 -10.37 5.15
N SER A 100 -25.27 -9.89 4.32
CA SER A 100 -26.53 -10.59 4.01
C SER A 100 -26.30 -11.86 3.20
N SER A 101 -25.29 -11.90 2.35
CA SER A 101 -24.98 -13.09 1.53
C SER A 101 -24.12 -14.11 2.27
N GLY A 102 -23.56 -13.78 3.43
CA GLY A 102 -22.69 -14.67 4.20
C GLY A 102 -21.42 -15.12 3.45
N ASN A 103 -21.07 -14.44 2.36
CA ASN A 103 -19.94 -14.79 1.51
C ASN A 103 -18.65 -14.00 1.84
N GLY A 104 -18.64 -13.25 2.94
CA GLY A 104 -17.44 -12.57 3.42
C GLY A 104 -16.32 -13.57 3.72
N ILE A 105 -15.09 -13.18 3.42
CA ILE A 105 -13.87 -13.88 3.81
C ILE A 105 -13.26 -13.09 4.97
N ASP A 106 -13.12 -13.73 6.13
CA ASP A 106 -12.49 -13.08 7.27
C ASP A 106 -10.98 -12.98 7.01
N PRO A 107 -10.42 -11.78 6.91
CA PRO A 107 -8.98 -11.61 6.68
C PRO A 107 -8.13 -12.16 7.82
N ILE A 108 -8.66 -12.24 9.04
CA ILE A 108 -7.94 -12.76 10.21
C ILE A 108 -7.61 -14.24 10.01
N LEU A 109 -8.53 -15.04 9.47
CA LEU A 109 -8.25 -16.46 9.18
C LEU A 109 -7.05 -16.62 8.23
N LEU A 110 -6.94 -15.76 7.22
CA LEU A 110 -5.80 -15.79 6.29
C LEU A 110 -4.52 -15.25 6.91
N ILE A 111 -4.61 -14.23 7.76
CA ILE A 111 -3.48 -13.67 8.50
C ILE A 111 -2.91 -14.70 9.47
N ASP A 112 -3.74 -15.37 10.23
CA ASP A 112 -3.31 -16.40 11.20
C ASP A 112 -2.63 -17.58 10.50
N LYS A 113 -3.11 -17.93 9.31
CA LYS A 113 -2.59 -19.08 8.56
C LYS A 113 -1.33 -18.77 7.74
N TYR A 114 -1.26 -17.59 7.13
CA TYR A 114 -0.22 -17.24 6.14
C TYR A 114 0.66 -16.06 6.53
N GLY A 115 0.25 -15.30 7.54
CA GLY A 115 0.87 -14.04 7.92
C GLY A 115 0.29 -12.82 7.22
N SER A 116 0.35 -11.67 7.89
CA SER A 116 -0.18 -10.39 7.37
C SER A 116 0.53 -9.93 6.09
N ASP A 117 1.83 -10.15 5.98
CA ASP A 117 2.62 -9.76 4.82
C ASP A 117 2.17 -10.51 3.56
N ALA A 118 1.88 -11.82 3.70
CA ALA A 118 1.40 -12.64 2.61
C ALA A 118 0.06 -12.16 2.06
N LEU A 119 -0.91 -11.88 2.94
CA LEU A 119 -2.22 -11.37 2.53
C LEU A 119 -2.09 -9.99 1.87
N ARG A 120 -1.35 -9.06 2.47
CA ARG A 120 -1.17 -7.71 1.95
C ARG A 120 -0.47 -7.71 0.58
N PHE A 121 0.59 -8.50 0.44
CA PHE A 121 1.30 -8.62 -0.83
C PHE A 121 0.43 -9.26 -1.91
N ALA A 122 -0.33 -10.31 -1.56
CA ALA A 122 -1.28 -10.95 -2.46
C ALA A 122 -2.29 -9.95 -3.03
N LEU A 123 -2.94 -9.18 -2.15
CA LEU A 123 -3.94 -8.19 -2.56
C LEU A 123 -3.34 -7.10 -3.45
N ILE A 124 -2.17 -6.56 -3.08
CA ILE A 124 -1.51 -5.51 -3.90
C ILE A 124 -1.09 -6.04 -5.26
N ARG A 125 -0.54 -7.26 -5.31
CA ARG A 125 -0.08 -7.87 -6.57
C ARG A 125 -1.21 -8.12 -7.56
N GLU A 126 -2.42 -8.41 -7.07
CA GLU A 126 -3.60 -8.65 -7.91
C GLU A 126 -4.27 -7.35 -8.40
N VAL A 127 -3.84 -6.17 -7.94
CA VAL A 127 -4.33 -4.89 -8.47
C VAL A 127 -3.88 -4.73 -9.92
N ALA A 128 -4.80 -4.86 -10.85
CA ALA A 128 -4.52 -4.76 -12.28
C ALA A 128 -4.69 -3.34 -12.85
N GLY A 129 -5.37 -2.45 -12.13
CA GLY A 129 -5.62 -1.06 -12.52
C GLY A 129 -6.53 -0.35 -11.54
N ALA A 130 -6.75 0.95 -11.75
CA ALA A 130 -7.62 1.75 -10.91
C ALA A 130 -9.08 1.23 -10.97
N GLY A 131 -9.66 0.95 -9.82
CA GLY A 131 -11.05 0.55 -9.67
C GLY A 131 -11.40 -0.86 -10.15
N GLN A 132 -10.43 -1.67 -10.56
CA GLN A 132 -10.70 -3.07 -10.91
C GLN A 132 -10.83 -3.94 -9.67
N ASP A 133 -11.90 -4.71 -9.62
CA ASP A 133 -12.16 -5.64 -8.53
C ASP A 133 -11.15 -6.81 -8.52
N ILE A 134 -10.80 -7.23 -7.32
CA ILE A 134 -9.88 -8.34 -7.08
C ILE A 134 -10.69 -9.56 -6.70
N ARG A 135 -10.59 -10.63 -7.49
CA ARG A 135 -11.15 -11.92 -7.10
C ARG A 135 -10.17 -12.64 -6.19
N LEU A 136 -10.57 -12.91 -4.95
CA LEU A 136 -9.77 -13.73 -4.03
C LEU A 136 -10.23 -15.19 -4.15
N ASP A 137 -9.30 -16.07 -4.53
CA ASP A 137 -9.49 -17.52 -4.49
C ASP A 137 -9.55 -17.99 -3.03
N PHE A 138 -10.65 -18.57 -2.61
CA PHE A 138 -10.82 -19.04 -1.24
C PHE A 138 -11.56 -20.38 -1.18
N ASP A 139 -10.90 -21.40 -0.65
CA ASP A 139 -11.52 -22.69 -0.36
C ASP A 139 -12.15 -22.64 1.04
N ARG A 140 -13.48 -22.49 1.10
CA ARG A 140 -14.24 -22.37 2.35
C ARG A 140 -14.25 -23.63 3.22
N LYS A 141 -13.88 -24.80 2.67
CA LYS A 141 -13.81 -26.05 3.43
C LYS A 141 -12.49 -26.19 4.19
N LYS A 142 -11.43 -25.60 3.61
CA LYS A 142 -10.06 -25.72 4.14
C LYS A 142 -9.55 -24.40 4.73
N ASP A 143 -10.31 -23.31 4.57
CA ASP A 143 -9.90 -21.94 4.89
C ASP A 143 -8.53 -21.61 4.25
N THR A 144 -8.40 -21.87 2.93
CA THR A 144 -7.15 -21.67 2.20
C THR A 144 -7.33 -20.78 0.98
N SER A 145 -6.26 -20.07 0.61
CA SER A 145 -6.13 -19.32 -0.63
C SER A 145 -4.78 -19.62 -1.28
N SER A 146 -4.78 -20.09 -2.52
CA SER A 146 -3.55 -20.37 -3.27
C SER A 146 -2.77 -19.11 -3.59
N THR A 147 -3.45 -18.01 -3.85
CA THR A 147 -2.85 -16.68 -4.11
C THR A 147 -2.11 -16.17 -2.88
N VAL A 148 -2.73 -16.28 -1.68
CA VAL A 148 -2.08 -15.85 -0.43
C VAL A 148 -0.94 -16.81 -0.06
N GLU A 149 -1.11 -18.11 -0.28
CA GLU A 149 -0.04 -19.10 -0.05
C GLU A 149 1.18 -18.85 -0.94
N ALA A 150 0.98 -18.56 -2.23
CA ALA A 150 2.07 -18.21 -3.14
C ALA A 150 2.82 -16.95 -2.66
N SER A 151 2.10 -15.97 -2.11
CA SER A 151 2.69 -14.76 -1.54
C SER A 151 3.48 -15.03 -0.26
N ARG A 152 3.01 -15.94 0.60
CA ARG A 152 3.79 -16.42 1.75
C ARG A 152 5.08 -17.11 1.30
N ASN A 153 5.00 -17.94 0.28
CA ASN A 153 6.17 -18.65 -0.26
C ASN A 153 7.19 -17.66 -0.84
N PHE A 154 6.73 -16.57 -1.46
CA PHE A 154 7.61 -15.47 -1.90
C PHE A 154 8.32 -14.79 -0.72
N ALA A 155 7.58 -14.42 0.33
CA ALA A 155 8.17 -13.83 1.53
C ALA A 155 9.21 -14.76 2.18
N ASN A 156 8.90 -16.07 2.26
CA ASN A 156 9.84 -17.08 2.76
C ASN A 156 11.08 -17.22 1.86
N LYS A 157 10.92 -17.15 0.54
CA LYS A 157 12.07 -17.21 -0.39
C LYS A 157 13.00 -16.00 -0.18
N LEU A 158 12.45 -14.80 -0.06
CA LEU A 158 13.23 -13.59 0.24
C LEU A 158 13.96 -13.71 1.58
N TRP A 159 13.26 -14.17 2.62
CA TRP A 159 13.85 -14.41 3.94
C TRP A 159 15.02 -15.39 3.88
N ASN A 160 14.82 -16.53 3.22
CA ASN A 160 15.86 -17.56 3.10
C ASN A 160 17.05 -17.10 2.25
N ALA A 161 16.81 -16.34 1.19
CA ALA A 161 17.89 -15.76 0.40
C ALA A 161 18.72 -14.75 1.21
N THR A 162 18.05 -13.89 1.97
CA THR A 162 18.71 -12.94 2.88
C THR A 162 19.51 -13.67 3.96
N LYS A 163 18.93 -14.71 4.59
CA LYS A 163 19.62 -15.55 5.56
C LYS A 163 20.85 -16.22 4.97
N PHE A 164 20.74 -16.73 3.74
CA PHE A 164 21.87 -17.33 3.04
C PHE A 164 23.02 -16.33 2.82
N VAL A 165 22.71 -15.12 2.36
CA VAL A 165 23.71 -14.04 2.20
C VAL A 165 24.37 -13.72 3.54
N LEU A 166 23.60 -13.53 4.60
CA LEU A 166 24.12 -13.17 5.93
C LEU A 166 25.04 -14.26 6.52
N ILE A 167 24.70 -15.53 6.35
CA ILE A 167 25.54 -16.66 6.84
C ILE A 167 26.87 -16.75 6.08
N ASN A 168 26.87 -16.43 4.80
CA ASN A 168 28.07 -16.52 3.96
C ASN A 168 28.91 -15.23 3.95
N LYS A 169 28.45 -14.19 4.62
CA LYS A 169 29.16 -12.92 4.74
C LYS A 169 30.30 -13.04 5.78
N THR A 170 31.53 -12.76 5.36
CA THR A 170 32.74 -12.94 6.20
C THR A 170 33.03 -11.74 7.08
N SER A 171 32.69 -10.54 6.68
CA SER A 171 32.76 -9.32 7.51
C SER A 171 31.77 -8.28 7.03
N ILE A 172 31.18 -7.53 7.95
CA ILE A 172 30.31 -6.39 7.62
C ILE A 172 31.05 -5.12 8.03
N ASN A 173 31.51 -4.36 7.06
CA ASN A 173 31.72 -2.94 7.28
C ASN A 173 30.38 -2.23 7.01
N ASN A 174 29.67 -1.82 8.05
CA ASN A 174 28.35 -1.19 7.93
C ASN A 174 28.37 0.16 7.19
N ASN A 175 29.56 0.72 6.98
CA ASN A 175 29.76 1.98 6.27
C ASN A 175 30.38 1.78 4.88
N TYR A 176 30.37 0.54 4.35
CA TYR A 176 30.92 0.28 3.04
C TYR A 176 29.98 0.80 1.95
N SER A 177 30.50 1.69 1.11
CA SER A 177 29.87 2.13 -0.13
C SER A 177 30.74 1.71 -1.31
N LEU A 178 30.12 1.14 -2.35
CA LEU A 178 30.82 0.83 -3.59
C LEU A 178 31.37 2.10 -4.22
N ASN A 179 32.70 2.15 -4.40
CA ASN A 179 33.35 3.20 -5.15
C ASN A 179 33.67 2.77 -6.60
N GLU A 180 34.15 3.68 -7.46
CA GLU A 180 34.43 3.38 -8.85
C GLU A 180 35.46 2.24 -9.04
N SER A 181 36.47 2.15 -8.19
CA SER A 181 37.47 1.08 -8.23
C SER A 181 36.87 -0.28 -7.89
N ASP A 182 35.93 -0.32 -6.93
CA ASP A 182 35.21 -1.55 -6.59
C ASP A 182 34.37 -2.04 -7.76
N VAL A 183 33.65 -1.12 -8.44
CA VAL A 183 32.82 -1.47 -9.61
C VAL A 183 33.64 -2.04 -10.76
N THR A 184 34.88 -1.56 -10.97
CA THR A 184 35.74 -2.10 -12.02
C THR A 184 36.18 -3.54 -11.73
N SER A 185 36.34 -3.88 -10.45
CA SER A 185 36.80 -5.22 -10.01
C SER A 185 35.68 -6.27 -9.95
N LEU A 186 34.41 -5.85 -10.05
CA LEU A 186 33.27 -6.76 -10.02
C LEU A 186 33.24 -7.70 -11.22
N GLU A 187 32.79 -8.93 -10.98
CA GLU A 187 32.54 -9.90 -12.05
C GLU A 187 31.30 -9.51 -12.89
N LEU A 188 31.17 -10.13 -14.06
CA LEU A 188 30.08 -9.82 -14.98
C LEU A 188 28.70 -10.01 -14.34
N CYS A 189 28.52 -11.09 -13.56
CA CYS A 189 27.25 -11.35 -12.87
C CYS A 189 26.93 -10.29 -11.79
N ASP A 190 27.93 -9.73 -11.12
CA ASP A 190 27.72 -8.66 -10.14
C ASP A 190 27.30 -7.35 -10.83
N LYS A 191 27.98 -7.00 -11.92
CA LYS A 191 27.61 -5.83 -12.74
C LYS A 191 26.19 -5.99 -13.32
N TRP A 192 25.85 -7.19 -13.75
CA TRP A 192 24.53 -7.51 -14.27
C TRP A 192 23.44 -7.32 -13.23
N ILE A 193 23.59 -7.89 -12.02
CA ILE A 193 22.54 -7.79 -10.98
C ILE A 193 22.41 -6.36 -10.45
N LEU A 194 23.50 -5.61 -10.32
CA LEU A 194 23.45 -4.19 -9.92
C LEU A 194 22.76 -3.33 -10.98
N SER A 195 23.03 -3.59 -12.26
CA SER A 195 22.31 -2.92 -13.37
C SER A 195 20.81 -3.23 -13.33
N LYS A 196 20.44 -4.49 -13.13
CA LYS A 196 19.05 -4.93 -12.99
C LYS A 196 18.37 -4.28 -11.78
N LEU A 197 19.05 -4.23 -10.63
CA LEU A 197 18.54 -3.58 -9.42
C LEU A 197 18.26 -2.10 -9.67
N ASN A 198 19.21 -1.37 -10.29
CA ASN A 198 19.02 0.04 -10.60
C ASN A 198 17.85 0.28 -11.56
N GLN A 199 17.75 -0.51 -12.62
CA GLN A 199 16.62 -0.42 -13.55
C GLN A 199 15.28 -0.71 -12.85
N THR A 200 15.25 -1.73 -11.98
CA THR A 200 14.05 -2.07 -11.20
C THR A 200 13.68 -0.94 -10.25
N ASN A 201 14.64 -0.38 -9.51
CA ASN A 201 14.39 0.72 -8.59
C ASN A 201 13.83 1.95 -9.29
N MET A 202 14.39 2.34 -10.44
CA MET A 202 13.88 3.48 -11.22
C MET A 202 12.43 3.23 -11.68
N LYS A 203 12.17 2.07 -12.27
CA LYS A 203 10.83 1.72 -12.73
C LYS A 203 9.81 1.64 -11.59
N VAL A 204 10.17 1.03 -10.46
CA VAL A 204 9.30 0.94 -9.27
C VAL A 204 9.00 2.34 -8.74
N ALA A 205 10.00 3.22 -8.65
CA ALA A 205 9.79 4.59 -8.19
C ALA A 205 8.79 5.35 -9.08
N ASP A 206 8.90 5.21 -10.40
CA ASP A 206 7.98 5.85 -11.34
C ASP A 206 6.57 5.23 -11.29
N LEU A 207 6.46 3.92 -11.16
CA LEU A 207 5.18 3.23 -10.98
C LEU A 207 4.49 3.66 -9.69
N LEU A 208 5.22 3.78 -8.58
CA LEU A 208 4.68 4.24 -7.29
C LEU A 208 4.21 5.69 -7.35
N LYS A 209 4.95 6.59 -8.04
CA LYS A 209 4.51 7.98 -8.28
C LYS A 209 3.19 8.04 -9.05
N GLY A 210 2.96 7.08 -9.94
CA GLY A 210 1.73 6.95 -10.73
C GLY A 210 0.65 6.09 -10.06
N TYR A 211 0.81 5.71 -8.78
CA TYR A 211 -0.11 4.82 -8.04
C TYR A 211 -0.32 3.44 -8.68
N LYS A 212 0.62 2.96 -9.48
CA LYS A 212 0.57 1.66 -10.13
C LYS A 212 1.12 0.56 -9.21
N LEU A 213 0.42 0.34 -8.10
CA LEU A 213 0.89 -0.52 -6.99
C LEU A 213 1.07 -1.97 -7.42
N GLY A 214 0.13 -2.51 -8.19
CA GLY A 214 0.19 -3.90 -8.65
C GLY A 214 1.34 -4.16 -9.62
N GLU A 215 1.58 -3.24 -10.55
CA GLU A 215 2.73 -3.32 -11.47
C GLU A 215 4.06 -3.25 -10.70
N SER A 216 4.14 -2.38 -9.69
CA SER A 216 5.30 -2.28 -8.80
C SER A 216 5.57 -3.60 -8.06
N ALA A 217 4.53 -4.20 -7.49
CA ALA A 217 4.65 -5.47 -6.77
C ALA A 217 5.08 -6.62 -7.70
N LYS A 218 4.54 -6.68 -8.93
CA LYS A 218 4.94 -7.68 -9.93
C LYS A 218 6.40 -7.54 -10.34
N LEU A 219 6.84 -6.31 -10.59
CA LEU A 219 8.23 -6.04 -10.97
C LEU A 219 9.22 -6.39 -9.85
N LEU A 220 8.89 -6.07 -8.59
CA LEU A 220 9.69 -6.47 -7.43
C LEU A 220 9.73 -7.99 -7.24
N TYR A 221 8.60 -8.66 -7.48
CA TYR A 221 8.53 -10.11 -7.44
C TYR A 221 9.45 -10.73 -8.50
N GLU A 222 9.36 -10.28 -9.76
CA GLU A 222 10.16 -10.78 -10.88
C GLU A 222 11.65 -10.59 -10.63
N PHE A 223 12.07 -9.40 -10.23
CA PHE A 223 13.47 -9.15 -9.90
C PHE A 223 13.96 -10.05 -8.75
N THR A 224 13.20 -10.11 -7.66
CA THR A 224 13.63 -10.85 -6.47
C THR A 224 13.66 -12.35 -6.73
N TRP A 225 12.61 -12.90 -7.34
CA TRP A 225 12.49 -14.33 -7.56
C TRP A 225 13.42 -14.80 -8.66
N ASN A 226 13.32 -14.21 -9.86
CA ASN A 226 14.02 -14.68 -11.02
C ASN A 226 15.47 -14.18 -11.07
N ASP A 227 15.66 -12.85 -11.11
CA ASP A 227 17.00 -12.30 -11.34
C ASP A 227 17.92 -12.53 -10.13
N PHE A 228 17.45 -12.23 -8.93
CA PHE A 228 18.25 -12.33 -7.72
C PHE A 228 18.37 -13.77 -7.19
N CYS A 229 17.22 -14.41 -6.87
CA CYS A 229 17.26 -15.72 -6.21
C CYS A 229 17.63 -16.86 -7.15
N ASP A 230 17.04 -16.93 -8.35
CA ASP A 230 17.23 -18.09 -9.25
C ASP A 230 18.55 -17.99 -10.04
N TRP A 231 19.05 -16.78 -10.31
CA TRP A 231 20.28 -16.61 -11.06
C TRP A 231 21.45 -16.12 -10.22
N TYR A 232 21.36 -14.91 -9.66
CA TYR A 232 22.52 -14.31 -9.02
C TYR A 232 23.00 -15.10 -7.79
N VAL A 233 22.09 -15.51 -6.92
CA VAL A 233 22.44 -16.32 -5.73
C VAL A 233 23.10 -17.64 -6.14
N GLU A 234 22.63 -18.28 -7.21
CA GLU A 234 23.24 -19.54 -7.70
C GLU A 234 24.66 -19.31 -8.27
N PHE A 235 24.87 -18.22 -9.00
CA PHE A 235 26.22 -17.85 -9.44
C PHE A 235 27.15 -17.55 -8.24
N ALA A 236 26.66 -16.85 -7.23
CA ALA A 236 27.43 -16.53 -6.05
C ALA A 236 27.81 -17.75 -5.21
N LYS A 237 26.99 -18.82 -5.19
CA LYS A 237 27.31 -20.07 -4.45
C LYS A 237 28.63 -20.70 -4.90
N GLN A 238 28.96 -20.65 -6.19
CA GLN A 238 30.22 -21.20 -6.70
C GLN A 238 31.43 -20.47 -6.10
N ARG A 239 31.30 -19.16 -5.90
CA ARG A 239 32.37 -18.34 -5.31
C ARG A 239 32.54 -18.59 -3.81
N PHE A 240 31.47 -18.82 -3.06
CA PHE A 240 31.56 -19.15 -1.64
C PHE A 240 32.25 -20.48 -1.36
N ASN A 241 32.21 -21.42 -2.31
CA ASN A 241 32.85 -22.72 -2.18
C ASN A 241 34.34 -22.69 -2.58
N ASN A 242 34.83 -21.67 -3.28
CA ASN A 242 36.21 -21.56 -3.73
C ASN A 242 37.05 -20.73 -2.73
N LYS A 243 38.01 -21.36 -2.06
CA LYS A 243 38.86 -20.74 -1.03
C LYS A 243 39.67 -19.53 -1.54
N GLU A 244 40.05 -19.50 -2.82
CA GLU A 244 40.82 -18.39 -3.40
C GLU A 244 39.99 -17.14 -3.64
N THR A 245 38.70 -17.27 -3.83
CA THR A 245 37.77 -16.13 -4.02
C THR A 245 37.18 -15.59 -2.72
N LYS A 246 37.30 -16.32 -1.61
CA LYS A 246 36.85 -15.85 -0.28
C LYS A 246 37.52 -14.54 0.19
N ASN A 247 38.67 -14.21 -0.33
CA ASN A 247 39.41 -12.98 0.03
C ASN A 247 38.99 -11.76 -0.81
N ARG A 248 38.08 -11.90 -1.77
CA ARG A 248 37.55 -10.82 -2.62
C ARG A 248 36.09 -10.48 -2.35
N GLN A 249 35.53 -11.07 -1.34
CA GLN A 249 34.17 -10.82 -0.83
C GLN A 249 34.26 -9.96 0.43
#